data_647314dc29af8c8a4e04b6eca44cad90
#
_entry.id   647314dc29af8c8a4e04b6eca44cad90
#
_cell.length_a   1.000
_cell.length_b   1.000
_cell.length_c   1.000
_cell.angle_alpha   90.00
_cell.angle_beta   90.00
_cell.angle_gamma   90.00
#
_symmetry.space_group_name_H-M   'P 1'
#
loop_
_entity.id
_entity.type
_entity.pdbx_description
1 polymer ?
#
loop_
_entity_poly.entity_id
_entity_poly.type
_entity_poly.pdbx_seq_one_letter_code
_entity_poly.pdbx_strand_id
1 'polypeptide(L)' 'MLIPYQDLEPDTLNNLIESFILREGTDYGEQEIPLSQKTENVLQQLKEGSIVIQYSQLSESVTLIHKNQLAQQLNNN' A
#
# COMPACT_ATOMS: atom_id res chain seq x y z
N MET A 1 -5.90 1.19 -12.54
CA MET A 1 -5.78 -0.25 -12.80
C MET A 1 -5.17 -0.93 -11.60
N LEU A 2 -5.80 -1.97 -11.13
CA LEU A 2 -5.31 -2.69 -9.96
C LEU A 2 -4.35 -3.79 -10.38
N ILE A 3 -3.31 -3.97 -9.58
CA ILE A 3 -2.28 -4.98 -9.85
C ILE A 3 -2.25 -5.93 -8.66
N PRO A 4 -2.31 -7.25 -8.89
CA PRO A 4 -2.14 -8.19 -7.78
C PRO A 4 -0.73 -8.09 -7.23
N TYR A 5 -0.61 -8.19 -5.91
CA TYR A 5 0.71 -8.09 -5.30
C TYR A 5 1.62 -9.23 -5.77
N GLN A 6 1.03 -10.32 -6.22
CA GLN A 6 1.78 -11.46 -6.69
C GLN A 6 2.49 -11.20 -8.01
N ASP A 7 2.04 -10.20 -8.75
CA ASP A 7 2.66 -9.85 -10.04
C ASP A 7 3.92 -9.04 -9.86
N LEU A 8 4.19 -8.54 -8.67
CA LEU A 8 5.35 -7.71 -8.42
C LEU A 8 6.48 -8.56 -7.85
N GLU A 9 7.69 -8.17 -8.20
CA GLU A 9 8.86 -8.80 -7.61
C GLU A 9 8.93 -8.46 -6.12
N PRO A 10 9.49 -9.37 -5.31
CA PRO A 10 9.55 -9.13 -3.87
C PRO A 10 10.24 -7.81 -3.51
N ASP A 11 11.32 -7.48 -4.20
CA ASP A 11 12.03 -6.24 -3.91
C ASP A 11 11.17 -5.03 -4.22
N THR A 12 10.50 -5.06 -5.37
CA THR A 12 9.63 -3.97 -5.77
C THR A 12 8.48 -3.84 -4.79
N LEU A 13 7.90 -4.96 -4.39
CA LEU A 13 6.79 -4.93 -3.45
C LEU A 13 7.22 -4.36 -2.12
N ASN A 14 8.38 -4.76 -1.62
CA ASN A 14 8.89 -4.22 -0.37
C ASN A 14 9.10 -2.72 -0.45
N ASN A 15 9.64 -2.24 -1.56
CA ASN A 15 9.85 -0.81 -1.74
C ASN A 15 8.54 -0.06 -1.71
N LEU A 16 7.53 -0.60 -2.35
CA LEU A 16 6.21 0.04 -2.36
C LEU A 16 5.63 0.07 -0.95
N ILE A 17 5.75 -1.02 -0.23
CA ILE A 17 5.22 -1.09 1.12
C ILE A 17 5.92 -0.09 2.02
N GLU A 18 7.24 0.00 1.92
CA GLU A 18 7.99 0.95 2.74
C GLU A 18 7.60 2.38 2.41
N SER A 19 7.46 2.68 1.12
CA SER A 19 7.03 4.01 0.72
C SER A 19 5.64 4.32 1.24
N PHE A 20 4.76 3.34 1.23
CA PHE A 20 3.41 3.51 1.75
C PHE A 20 3.45 3.85 3.24
N ILE A 21 4.26 3.11 3.99
CA ILE A 21 4.36 3.32 5.43
C ILE A 21 4.89 4.72 5.72
N LEU A 22 5.90 5.13 4.99
CA LEU A 22 6.49 6.45 5.20
C LEU A 22 5.52 7.56 4.82
N ARG A 23 4.78 7.35 3.76
CA ARG A 23 3.84 8.36 3.29
C ARG A 23 2.68 8.52 4.26
N GLU A 24 2.24 7.42 4.86
CA GLU A 24 1.14 7.49 5.80
C GLU A 24 1.52 8.25 7.05
N GLY A 25 2.80 8.43 7.27
CA GLY A 25 3.24 9.19 8.42
C GLY A 25 2.83 8.55 9.72
N THR A 26 2.93 7.26 9.78
CA THR A 26 2.48 6.52 10.95
C THR A 26 3.48 6.57 12.06
N ASP A 27 4.21 7.61 12.15
CA ASP A 27 5.20 7.75 13.19
C ASP A 27 4.51 8.26 14.45
N TYR A 28 4.15 7.35 15.30
CA TYR A 28 3.41 7.72 16.49
C TYR A 28 4.31 7.97 17.69
N GLY A 29 5.56 7.68 17.55
CA GLY A 29 6.49 7.98 18.61
C GLY A 29 6.34 7.12 19.84
N GLU A 30 5.17 6.70 20.11
CA GLU A 30 4.91 5.89 21.30
C GLU A 30 5.03 4.43 21.02
N GLN A 31 4.76 4.05 19.83
CA GLN A 31 4.79 2.67 19.43
C GLN A 31 6.05 2.43 18.65
N GLU A 32 6.96 1.74 19.26
CA GLU A 32 8.20 1.46 18.58
C GLU A 32 8.09 0.15 17.84
N ILE A 33 7.20 0.14 16.89
CA ILE A 33 7.03 -1.03 16.05
C ILE A 33 8.08 -1.01 14.97
N PRO A 34 8.90 -2.05 14.85
CA PRO A 34 9.93 -2.07 13.80
C PRO A 34 9.33 -2.01 12.42
N LEU A 35 10.11 -1.49 11.49
CA LEU A 35 9.66 -1.39 10.11
C LEU A 35 9.29 -2.77 9.55
N SER A 36 10.04 -3.80 9.94
CA SER A 36 9.75 -5.14 9.45
C SER A 36 8.34 -5.57 9.87
N GLN A 37 7.94 -5.24 11.08
CA GLN A 37 6.60 -5.59 11.55
C GLN A 37 5.54 -4.81 10.79
N LYS A 38 5.80 -3.53 10.54
CA LYS A 38 4.87 -2.73 9.76
C LYS A 38 4.74 -3.25 8.34
N THR A 39 5.85 -3.66 7.77
CA THR A 39 5.85 -4.22 6.43
C THR A 39 4.99 -5.48 6.37
N GLU A 40 5.14 -6.35 7.37
CA GLU A 40 4.33 -7.55 7.41
C GLU A 40 2.85 -7.24 7.57
N ASN A 41 2.54 -6.23 8.37
CA ASN A 41 1.14 -5.83 8.56
C ASN A 41 0.53 -5.38 7.25
N VAL A 42 1.26 -4.57 6.49
CA VAL A 42 0.77 -4.11 5.20
C VAL A 42 0.63 -5.27 4.23
N LEU A 43 1.61 -6.17 4.21
CA LEU A 43 1.54 -7.33 3.34
C LEU A 43 0.32 -8.18 3.67
N GLN A 44 0.02 -8.35 4.94
CA GLN A 44 -1.15 -9.09 5.36
C GLN A 44 -2.42 -8.43 4.84
N GLN A 45 -2.48 -7.10 4.91
CA GLN A 45 -3.64 -6.38 4.42
C GLN A 45 -3.76 -6.49 2.90
N LEU A 46 -2.64 -6.58 2.21
CA LEU A 46 -2.67 -6.83 0.77
C LEU A 46 -3.28 -8.21 0.48
N LYS A 47 -2.90 -9.19 1.27
CA LYS A 47 -3.44 -10.54 1.09
C LYS A 47 -4.93 -10.58 1.40
N GLU A 48 -5.36 -9.80 2.38
CA GLU A 48 -6.77 -9.73 2.74
C GLU A 48 -7.59 -8.91 1.76
N GLY A 49 -6.94 -8.02 1.03
CA GLY A 49 -7.63 -7.14 0.14
C GLY A 49 -7.99 -5.79 0.73
N SER A 50 -7.56 -5.53 1.96
CA SER A 50 -7.82 -4.23 2.58
C SER A 50 -7.01 -3.12 1.95
N ILE A 51 -5.82 -3.46 1.46
CA ILE A 51 -4.97 -2.54 0.73
C ILE A 51 -4.76 -3.12 -0.66
N VAL A 52 -4.82 -2.27 -1.66
CA VAL A 52 -4.66 -2.69 -3.05
C VAL A 52 -3.55 -1.89 -3.70
N ILE A 53 -3.01 -2.44 -4.76
CA ILE A 53 -1.96 -1.81 -5.54
C ILE A 53 -2.60 -1.22 -6.78
N GLN A 54 -2.38 0.07 -6.99
CA GLN A 54 -2.98 0.78 -8.11
C GLN A 54 -1.90 1.34 -9.01
N TYR A 55 -2.06 1.15 -10.31
CA TYR A 55 -1.18 1.75 -11.30
C TYR A 55 -1.85 3.00 -11.86
N SER A 56 -1.12 4.09 -11.89
CA SER A 56 -1.60 5.35 -12.43
C SER A 56 -0.91 5.62 -13.76
N GLN A 57 -1.69 5.69 -14.81
CA GLN A 57 -1.13 6.01 -16.12
C GLN A 57 -0.68 7.46 -16.21
N LEU A 58 -1.34 8.33 -15.47
CA LEU A 58 -0.99 9.74 -15.50
C LEU A 58 0.41 9.98 -14.97
N SER A 59 0.74 9.36 -13.88
CA SER A 59 2.06 9.52 -13.29
C SER A 59 2.99 8.37 -13.64
N GLU A 60 2.48 7.37 -14.33
CA GLU A 60 3.24 6.19 -14.72
C GLU A 60 3.92 5.58 -13.49
N SER A 61 3.17 5.48 -12.42
CA SER A 61 3.70 4.97 -11.18
C SER A 61 2.70 4.05 -10.52
N VAL A 62 3.23 3.27 -9.59
CA VAL A 62 2.45 2.29 -8.84
C VAL A 62 2.41 2.74 -7.39
N THR A 63 1.25 2.63 -6.77
CA THR A 63 1.09 3.04 -5.38
C THR A 63 0.14 2.11 -4.66
N LEU A 64 0.23 2.14 -3.34
CA LEU A 64 -0.70 1.40 -2.50
C LEU A 64 -1.76 2.35 -1.97
N ILE A 65 -3.00 1.88 -1.94
CA ILE A 65 -4.09 2.64 -1.37
C ILE A 65 -4.99 1.70 -0.60
N HIS A 66 -5.74 2.25 0.32
CA HIS A 66 -6.74 1.48 1.04
C HIS A 66 -7.94 1.24 0.15
N LYS A 67 -8.52 0.06 0.30
CA LYS A 67 -9.67 -0.30 -0.51
C LYS A 67 -10.80 0.70 -0.33
N ASN A 68 -10.94 1.24 0.87
CA ASN A 68 -11.98 2.23 1.13
C ASN A 68 -11.77 3.47 0.28
N GLN A 69 -10.53 3.88 0.10
CA GLN A 69 -10.25 5.05 -0.73
C GLN A 69 -10.60 4.80 -2.17
N LEU A 70 -10.36 3.59 -2.64
CA LEU A 70 -10.72 3.23 -3.99
C LEU A 70 -12.23 3.31 -4.18
N ALA A 71 -12.98 2.81 -3.23
CA ALA A 71 -14.43 2.87 -3.30
C ALA A 71 -14.92 4.31 -3.31
N GLN A 72 -14.29 5.17 -2.52
CA GLN A 72 -14.66 6.57 -2.49
C GLN A 72 -14.40 7.25 -3.83
N GLN A 73 -13.29 6.90 -4.46
CA GLN A 73 -12.99 7.47 -5.77
C GLN A 73 -14.02 7.06 -6.80
N LEU A 74 -14.46 5.82 -6.75
CA LEU A 74 -15.45 5.34 -7.69
C LEU A 74 -16.81 5.97 -7.47
N ASN A 75 -17.13 6.30 -6.23
CA ASN A 75 -18.42 6.87 -5.90
C ASN A 75 -18.43 8.40 -5.95
N ASN A 76 -17.30 8.98 -6.19
CA ASN A 76 -17.18 10.44 -6.17
C ASN A 76 -17.52 10.99 -7.54
N ASN A 77 -18.69 11.53 -7.63
CA ASN A 77 -19.14 12.13 -8.88
C ASN A 77 -19.14 13.62 -8.81
#